data_81ef988d9c6b84002b2a959e988f0652
#
_entry.id   81ef988d9c6b84002b2a959e988f0652
#
_cell.length_a   1.000
_cell.length_b   1.000
_cell.length_c   1.000
_cell.angle_alpha   90.00
_cell.angle_beta   90.00
_cell.angle_gamma   90.00
#
_symmetry.space_group_name_H-M   'P 1'
#
loop_
_entity.id
_entity.type
_entity.pdbx_description
1 polymer ?
#
loop_
_entity_poly.entity_id
_entity_poly.type
_entity_poly.pdbx_seq_one_letter_code
_entity_poly.pdbx_strand_id
1 'polypeptide(L)'
;MYEKNITSIYNFFAFNNIILYMKNSKIVFFDGVCNFCNATVDFVWKHNKRRSLYYASLQSDIAKEKLLKRGVNDIKLRTIYYDDGYSVYQKSQAIFMILTNLDGIFYPLLGKIALIIPRIISDYLYDIISKNRYSIMGKRDSCRIPSIEEEEYFL
;
A
#
# COMPACT_ATOMS: atom_id res chain seq x y z
N MET A 1 -8.84 -32.57 30.10
CA MET A 1 -9.55 -32.61 28.81
C MET A 1 -10.18 -31.27 28.40
N TYR A 2 -10.30 -30.28 29.30
CA TYR A 2 -10.91 -28.96 29.05
C TYR A 2 -9.95 -27.87 28.54
N GLU A 3 -8.64 -27.95 28.80
CA GLU A 3 -7.69 -26.89 28.42
C GLU A 3 -7.40 -26.79 26.91
N LYS A 4 -7.46 -27.89 26.17
CA LYS A 4 -7.22 -27.89 24.70
C LYS A 4 -8.31 -27.17 23.90
N ASN A 5 -9.53 -27.12 24.40
CA ASN A 5 -10.63 -26.46 23.68
C ASN A 5 -10.61 -24.93 23.82
N ILE A 6 -10.14 -24.41 24.96
CA ILE A 6 -10.11 -22.97 25.23
C ILE A 6 -9.05 -22.31 24.33
N THR A 7 -7.86 -22.91 24.22
CA THR A 7 -6.77 -22.38 23.37
C THR A 7 -7.15 -22.37 21.88
N SER A 8 -7.91 -23.40 21.43
CA SER A 8 -8.40 -23.45 20.05
C SER A 8 -9.44 -22.36 19.76
N ILE A 9 -10.31 -22.08 20.74
CA ILE A 9 -11.32 -21.02 20.62
C ILE A 9 -10.68 -19.63 20.64
N TYR A 10 -9.70 -19.37 21.48
CA TYR A 10 -8.95 -18.12 21.51
C TYR A 10 -8.17 -17.90 20.20
N ASN A 11 -7.53 -18.94 19.68
CA ASN A 11 -6.84 -18.88 18.39
C ASN A 11 -7.81 -18.63 17.23
N PHE A 12 -9.00 -19.23 17.25
CA PHE A 12 -10.04 -19.02 16.24
C PHE A 12 -10.62 -17.60 16.30
N PHE A 13 -10.88 -17.06 17.51
CA PHE A 13 -11.33 -15.68 17.69
C PHE A 13 -10.24 -14.66 17.37
N ALA A 14 -9.00 -14.92 17.76
CA ALA A 14 -7.86 -14.07 17.40
C ALA A 14 -7.65 -14.06 15.88
N PHE A 15 -7.70 -15.22 15.23
CA PHE A 15 -7.57 -15.35 13.78
C PHE A 15 -8.70 -14.65 13.02
N ASN A 16 -9.95 -14.81 13.47
CA ASN A 16 -11.09 -14.09 12.87
C ASN A 16 -11.03 -12.58 13.11
N ASN A 17 -10.58 -12.12 14.28
CA ASN A 17 -10.40 -10.70 14.55
C ASN A 17 -9.27 -10.11 13.70
N ILE A 18 -8.16 -10.84 13.50
CA ILE A 18 -7.08 -10.44 12.60
C ILE A 18 -7.59 -10.37 11.15
N ILE A 19 -8.36 -11.34 10.71
CA ILE A 19 -8.97 -11.33 9.35
C ILE A 19 -9.95 -10.16 9.19
N LEU A 20 -10.79 -9.88 10.20
CA LEU A 20 -11.73 -8.75 10.17
C LEU A 20 -10.99 -7.41 10.19
N TYR A 21 -9.95 -7.28 11.02
CA TYR A 21 -9.09 -6.10 11.08
C TYR A 21 -8.36 -5.86 9.75
N MET A 22 -7.86 -6.92 9.13
CA MET A 22 -7.23 -6.85 7.82
C MET A 22 -8.19 -6.59 6.65
N LYS A 23 -9.49 -6.85 6.84
CA LYS A 23 -10.52 -6.65 5.79
C LYS A 23 -10.76 -5.16 5.51
N ASN A 24 -10.57 -4.28 6.49
CA ASN A 24 -10.76 -2.83 6.37
C ASN A 24 -9.43 -2.05 6.45
N SER A 25 -8.28 -2.73 6.41
CA SER A 25 -6.98 -2.08 6.46
C SER A 25 -6.69 -1.35 5.15
N LYS A 26 -6.18 -0.13 5.25
CA LYS A 26 -5.71 0.66 4.12
C LYS A 26 -4.30 0.21 3.76
N ILE A 27 -4.10 -0.30 2.54
CA ILE A 27 -2.83 -0.91 2.15
C ILE A 27 -2.28 -0.23 0.90
N VAL A 28 -1.02 0.17 0.98
CA VAL A 28 -0.23 0.67 -0.15
C VAL A 28 0.63 -0.46 -0.70
N PHE A 29 0.40 -0.85 -1.95
CA PHE A 29 1.22 -1.84 -2.64
C PHE A 29 2.19 -1.14 -3.58
N PHE A 30 3.47 -1.45 -3.44
CA PHE A 30 4.55 -0.75 -4.13
C PHE A 30 5.61 -1.71 -4.67
N ASP A 31 6.41 -1.23 -5.61
CA ASP A 31 7.56 -1.99 -6.14
C ASP A 31 8.73 -1.91 -5.16
N GLY A 32 8.96 -2.99 -4.41
CA GLY A 32 9.97 -3.07 -3.34
C GLY A 32 11.43 -2.97 -3.82
N VAL A 33 11.69 -3.26 -5.10
CA VAL A 33 13.05 -3.16 -5.68
C VAL A 33 13.34 -1.80 -6.35
N CYS A 34 12.35 -0.92 -6.42
CA CYS A 34 12.45 0.39 -7.03
C CYS A 34 12.89 1.45 -6.01
N ASN A 35 14.01 2.10 -6.18
CA ASN A 35 14.46 3.17 -5.28
C ASN A 35 13.48 4.34 -5.21
N PHE A 36 12.91 4.76 -6.34
CA PHE A 36 11.89 5.81 -6.38
C PHE A 36 10.63 5.43 -5.58
N CYS A 37 10.17 4.17 -5.72
CA CYS A 37 9.00 3.69 -5.00
C CYS A 37 9.26 3.59 -3.49
N ASN A 38 10.47 3.15 -3.10
CA ASN A 38 10.87 3.11 -1.70
C ASN A 38 10.94 4.52 -1.10
N ALA A 39 11.51 5.49 -1.81
CA ALA A 39 11.54 6.89 -1.37
C ALA A 39 10.10 7.46 -1.22
N THR A 40 9.19 7.07 -2.09
CA THR A 40 7.75 7.43 -1.96
C THR A 40 7.14 6.82 -0.71
N VAL A 41 7.42 5.56 -0.41
CA VAL A 41 6.96 4.90 0.82
C VAL A 41 7.55 5.57 2.06
N ASP A 42 8.85 5.92 2.06
CA ASP A 42 9.50 6.66 3.15
C ASP A 42 8.84 8.02 3.38
N PHE A 43 8.51 8.73 2.30
CA PHE A 43 7.76 9.98 2.38
C PHE A 43 6.38 9.79 3.01
N VAL A 44 5.62 8.79 2.56
CA VAL A 44 4.28 8.47 3.09
C VAL A 44 4.40 8.08 4.56
N TRP A 45 5.34 7.22 4.93
CA TRP A 45 5.61 6.82 6.30
C TRP A 45 5.88 8.01 7.23
N LYS A 46 6.74 8.92 6.80
CA LYS A 46 7.10 10.13 7.56
C LYS A 46 5.89 11.04 7.81
N HIS A 47 4.96 11.12 6.86
CA HIS A 47 3.81 12.03 6.92
C HIS A 47 2.50 11.34 7.35
N ASN A 48 2.54 10.05 7.69
CA ASN A 48 1.44 9.26 8.25
C ASN A 48 1.73 8.94 9.71
N LYS A 49 1.78 9.95 10.58
CA LYS A 49 2.07 9.79 12.02
C LYS A 49 1.01 8.97 12.75
N ARG A 50 -0.23 9.00 12.29
CA ARG A 50 -1.34 8.19 12.83
C ARG A 50 -1.21 6.70 12.51
N ARG A 51 -0.23 6.31 11.67
CA ARG A 51 0.02 4.92 11.29
C ARG A 51 -1.23 4.20 10.78
N SER A 52 -2.03 4.91 9.99
CA SER A 52 -3.29 4.40 9.44
C SER A 52 -3.12 3.58 8.15
N LEU A 53 -1.91 3.50 7.61
CA LEU A 53 -1.58 2.82 6.36
C LEU A 53 -0.66 1.63 6.61
N TYR A 54 -0.94 0.53 5.93
CA TYR A 54 -0.07 -0.63 5.82
C TYR A 54 0.62 -0.63 4.45
N TYR A 55 1.73 -1.35 4.36
CA TYR A 55 2.57 -1.38 3.17
C TYR A 55 2.85 -2.83 2.76
N ALA A 56 2.80 -3.13 1.48
CA ALA A 56 3.14 -4.45 0.96
C ALA A 56 3.94 -4.33 -0.33
N SER A 57 5.05 -5.07 -0.41
CA SER A 57 5.80 -5.18 -1.65
C SER A 57 5.02 -6.00 -2.67
N LEU A 58 4.91 -5.53 -3.92
CA LEU A 58 4.27 -6.27 -5.02
C LEU A 58 4.97 -7.60 -5.35
N GLN A 59 6.20 -7.78 -4.85
CA GLN A 59 6.94 -9.02 -4.96
C GLN A 59 6.48 -10.08 -3.94
N SER A 60 5.81 -9.67 -2.84
CA SER A 60 5.35 -10.59 -1.79
C SER A 60 4.11 -11.37 -2.23
N ASP A 61 3.96 -12.59 -1.70
CA ASP A 61 2.79 -13.43 -1.96
C ASP A 61 1.53 -12.86 -1.31
N ILE A 62 1.69 -12.19 -0.15
CA ILE A 62 0.58 -11.48 0.54
C ILE A 62 -0.01 -10.39 -0.36
N ALA A 63 0.83 -9.59 -1.04
CA ALA A 63 0.37 -8.55 -1.94
C ALA A 63 -0.41 -9.13 -3.12
N LYS A 64 0.11 -10.20 -3.73
CA LYS A 64 -0.53 -10.89 -4.86
C LYS A 64 -1.90 -11.45 -4.45
N GLU A 65 -1.95 -12.17 -3.34
CA GLU A 65 -3.19 -12.76 -2.83
C GLU A 65 -4.25 -11.70 -2.53
N LYS A 66 -3.86 -10.61 -1.85
CA LYS A 66 -4.78 -9.52 -1.51
C LYS A 66 -5.32 -8.81 -2.75
N LEU A 67 -4.47 -8.49 -3.72
CA LEU A 67 -4.88 -7.83 -4.97
C LEU A 67 -5.79 -8.73 -5.81
N LEU A 68 -5.49 -10.03 -5.91
CA LEU A 68 -6.34 -11.01 -6.59
C LEU A 68 -7.74 -11.11 -5.93
N LYS A 69 -7.81 -11.17 -4.60
CA LYS A 69 -9.08 -11.15 -3.85
C LYS A 69 -9.90 -9.88 -4.08
N ARG A 70 -9.26 -8.79 -4.44
CA ARG A 70 -9.89 -7.50 -4.80
C ARG A 70 -10.21 -7.38 -6.30
N GLY A 71 -10.02 -8.45 -7.10
CA GLY A 71 -10.33 -8.48 -8.53
C GLY A 71 -9.25 -7.91 -9.44
N VAL A 72 -8.04 -7.65 -8.92
CA VAL A 72 -6.90 -7.22 -9.73
C VAL A 72 -6.20 -8.46 -10.27
N ASN A 73 -6.61 -8.94 -11.45
CA ASN A 73 -6.09 -10.18 -12.05
C ASN A 73 -4.75 -9.98 -12.80
N ASP A 74 -4.48 -8.76 -13.31
CA ASP A 74 -3.23 -8.40 -14.00
C ASP A 74 -2.43 -7.43 -13.12
N ILE A 75 -1.62 -7.98 -12.22
CA ILE A 75 -0.80 -7.20 -11.29
C ILE A 75 0.47 -6.72 -12.01
N LYS A 76 0.53 -5.41 -12.26
CA LYS A 76 1.68 -4.77 -12.90
C LYS A 76 2.68 -4.27 -11.86
N LEU A 77 3.89 -4.84 -11.82
CA LEU A 77 4.95 -4.44 -10.88
C LEU A 77 5.36 -2.96 -11.02
N ARG A 78 5.10 -2.35 -12.16
CA ARG A 78 5.40 -0.92 -12.40
C ARG A 78 4.30 0.04 -11.94
N THR A 79 3.27 -0.48 -11.28
CA THR A 79 2.10 0.31 -10.87
C THR A 79 2.01 0.31 -9.35
N ILE A 80 1.76 1.47 -8.75
CA ILE A 80 1.38 1.55 -7.35
C ILE A 80 -0.12 1.24 -7.24
N TYR A 81 -0.52 0.47 -6.22
CA TYR A 81 -1.91 0.24 -5.89
C TYR A 81 -2.18 0.71 -4.46
N TYR A 82 -3.40 1.13 -4.22
CA TYR A 82 -3.89 1.50 -2.91
C TYR A 82 -5.27 0.88 -2.67
N ASP A 83 -5.38 0.05 -1.63
CA ASP A 83 -6.64 -0.51 -1.16
C ASP A 83 -7.10 0.32 0.04
N ASP A 84 -8.28 0.94 -0.03
CA ASP A 84 -8.86 1.70 1.08
C ASP A 84 -9.75 0.85 2.01
N GLY A 85 -9.78 -0.47 1.77
CA GLY A 85 -10.67 -1.42 2.43
C GLY A 85 -11.96 -1.71 1.67
N TYR A 86 -12.36 -0.84 0.75
CA TYR A 86 -13.56 -0.99 -0.09
C TYR A 86 -13.22 -1.14 -1.57
N SER A 87 -12.27 -0.35 -2.06
CA SER A 87 -11.88 -0.27 -3.48
C SER A 87 -10.37 -0.26 -3.64
N VAL A 88 -9.89 -0.77 -4.77
CA VAL A 88 -8.49 -0.68 -5.15
C VAL A 88 -8.29 0.39 -6.22
N TYR A 89 -7.46 1.35 -5.89
CA TYR A 89 -7.02 2.42 -6.79
C TYR A 89 -5.66 2.07 -7.38
N GLN A 90 -5.36 2.58 -8.56
CA GLN A 90 -4.08 2.36 -9.22
C GLN A 90 -3.54 3.64 -9.86
N LYS A 91 -2.23 3.68 -10.11
CA LYS A 91 -1.52 4.80 -10.76
C LYS A 91 -1.71 6.13 -10.03
N SER A 92 -2.07 7.19 -10.77
CA SER A 92 -2.26 8.54 -10.23
C SER A 92 -3.34 8.61 -9.16
N GLN A 93 -4.45 7.89 -9.33
CA GLN A 93 -5.52 7.86 -8.34
C GLN A 93 -5.08 7.23 -7.02
N ALA A 94 -4.27 6.16 -7.07
CA ALA A 94 -3.69 5.57 -5.86
C ALA A 94 -2.86 6.62 -5.08
N ILE A 95 -2.01 7.39 -5.77
CA ILE A 95 -1.21 8.45 -5.15
C ILE A 95 -2.11 9.53 -4.53
N PHE A 96 -3.12 10.01 -5.25
CA PHE A 96 -4.03 11.04 -4.76
C PHE A 96 -4.80 10.57 -3.53
N MET A 97 -5.29 9.34 -3.54
CA MET A 97 -5.97 8.73 -2.39
C MET A 97 -5.03 8.52 -1.20
N ILE A 98 -3.78 8.13 -1.42
CA ILE A 98 -2.77 8.05 -0.35
C ILE A 98 -2.55 9.43 0.27
N LEU A 99 -2.39 10.48 -0.53
CA LEU A 99 -2.22 11.85 -0.05
C LEU A 99 -3.38 12.31 0.85
N THR A 100 -4.63 11.92 0.53
CA THR A 100 -5.79 12.27 1.36
C THR A 100 -5.75 11.64 2.76
N ASN A 101 -4.94 10.61 2.97
CA ASN A 101 -4.79 9.91 4.23
C ASN A 101 -3.57 10.36 5.06
N LEU A 102 -2.75 11.27 4.55
CA LEU A 102 -1.61 11.82 5.28
C LEU A 102 -2.06 12.82 6.35
N ASP A 103 -1.17 13.07 7.30
CA ASP A 103 -1.45 14.00 8.40
C ASP A 103 -1.29 15.47 7.98
N GLY A 104 -1.93 16.34 8.76
CA GLY A 104 -1.97 17.77 8.49
C GLY A 104 -3.09 18.14 7.51
N ILE A 105 -3.06 19.37 7.04
CA ILE A 105 -4.09 19.92 6.13
C ILE A 105 -3.57 19.93 4.69
N PHE A 106 -2.27 20.19 4.50
CA PHE A 106 -1.69 20.44 3.18
C PHE A 106 -1.79 19.22 2.24
N TYR A 107 -1.32 18.05 2.65
CA TYR A 107 -1.33 16.86 1.79
C TYR A 107 -2.74 16.33 1.49
N PRO A 108 -3.66 16.24 2.48
CA PRO A 108 -5.05 15.86 2.20
C PRO A 108 -5.75 16.82 1.25
N LEU A 109 -5.52 18.13 1.41
CA LEU A 109 -6.09 19.14 0.51
C LEU A 109 -5.53 18.99 -0.91
N LEU A 110 -4.20 18.82 -1.03
CA LEU A 110 -3.55 18.58 -2.32
C LEU A 110 -4.09 17.32 -3.01
N GLY A 111 -4.25 16.21 -2.26
CA GLY A 111 -4.84 14.97 -2.77
C GLY A 111 -6.26 15.18 -3.31
N LYS A 112 -7.11 15.89 -2.55
CA LYS A 112 -8.49 16.21 -2.98
C LYS A 112 -8.52 17.07 -4.23
N ILE A 113 -7.68 18.09 -4.32
CA ILE A 113 -7.56 18.94 -5.52
C ILE A 113 -7.07 18.12 -6.72
N ALA A 114 -6.09 17.26 -6.52
CA ALA A 114 -5.54 16.41 -7.57
C ALA A 114 -6.59 15.42 -8.13
N LEU A 115 -7.55 14.97 -7.33
CA LEU A 115 -8.65 14.11 -7.79
C LEU A 115 -9.60 14.80 -8.79
N ILE A 116 -9.57 16.14 -8.89
CA ILE A 116 -10.36 16.91 -9.86
C ILE A 116 -9.71 16.81 -11.27
N ILE A 117 -8.39 16.53 -11.32
CA ILE A 117 -7.68 16.39 -12.61
C ILE A 117 -8.23 15.18 -13.37
N PRO A 118 -8.59 15.34 -14.66
CA PRO A 118 -9.04 14.21 -15.47
C PRO A 118 -8.04 13.06 -15.45
N ARG A 119 -8.54 11.85 -15.18
CA ARG A 119 -7.72 10.65 -15.02
C ARG A 119 -6.78 10.40 -16.21
N ILE A 120 -7.22 10.69 -17.42
CA ILE A 120 -6.42 10.52 -18.64
C ILE A 120 -5.11 11.32 -18.56
N ILE A 121 -5.19 12.59 -18.09
CA ILE A 121 -4.03 13.48 -17.98
C ILE A 121 -3.11 13.00 -16.86
N SER A 122 -3.66 12.74 -15.68
CA SER A 122 -2.87 12.34 -14.51
C SER A 122 -2.23 10.97 -14.69
N ASP A 123 -2.92 10.00 -15.29
CA ASP A 123 -2.35 8.69 -15.59
C ASP A 123 -1.29 8.75 -16.69
N TYR A 124 -1.42 9.65 -17.67
CA TYR A 124 -0.38 9.88 -18.68
C TYR A 124 0.92 10.37 -18.05
N LEU A 125 0.84 11.37 -17.16
CA LEU A 125 2.00 11.88 -16.41
C LEU A 125 2.60 10.80 -15.50
N TYR A 126 1.76 10.03 -14.82
CA TYR A 126 2.19 8.90 -14.02
C TYR A 126 2.97 7.87 -14.86
N ASP A 127 2.48 7.51 -16.04
CA ASP A 127 3.10 6.52 -16.91
C ASP A 127 4.47 6.98 -17.41
N ILE A 128 4.66 8.28 -17.68
CA ILE A 128 5.96 8.86 -18.04
C ILE A 128 6.96 8.65 -16.88
N ILE A 129 6.56 9.00 -15.64
CA ILE A 129 7.42 8.84 -14.46
C ILE A 129 7.70 7.36 -14.21
N SER A 130 6.66 6.52 -14.26
CA SER A 130 6.76 5.08 -14.01
C SER A 130 7.70 4.37 -15.00
N LYS A 131 7.70 4.78 -16.27
CA LYS A 131 8.62 4.23 -17.28
C LYS A 131 10.07 4.59 -17.02
N ASN A 132 10.32 5.79 -16.52
CA ASN A 132 11.67 6.35 -16.36
C ASN A 132 12.23 6.19 -14.92
N ARG A 133 11.43 5.75 -13.95
CA ARG A 133 11.81 5.73 -12.53
C ARG A 133 13.09 4.94 -12.21
N TYR A 134 13.36 3.84 -12.93
CA TYR A 134 14.59 3.08 -12.76
C TYR A 134 15.82 3.80 -13.32
N SER A 135 15.64 4.55 -14.40
CA SER A 135 16.72 5.39 -14.96
C SER A 135 17.01 6.60 -14.09
N ILE A 136 15.99 7.13 -13.39
CA ILE A 136 16.12 8.33 -12.53
C ILE A 136 16.79 7.99 -11.20
N MET A 137 16.37 6.89 -10.52
CA MET A 137 16.81 6.58 -9.15
C MET A 137 17.40 5.18 -9.00
N GLY A 138 17.45 4.39 -10.07
CA GLY A 138 18.00 3.05 -10.05
C GLY A 138 17.05 1.99 -9.48
N LYS A 139 17.55 0.76 -9.51
CA LYS A 139 16.88 -0.45 -9.01
C LYS A 139 17.78 -1.14 -7.99
N ARG A 140 17.20 -1.75 -6.96
CA ARG A 140 17.89 -2.59 -5.97
C ARG A 140 17.86 -4.06 -6.40
N ASP A 141 18.84 -4.84 -5.97
CA ASP A 141 18.88 -6.28 -6.19
C ASP A 141 17.91 -7.04 -5.29
N SER A 142 17.50 -6.43 -4.17
CA SER A 142 16.54 -7.00 -3.21
C SER A 142 15.49 -5.98 -2.79
N CYS A 143 14.35 -6.47 -2.29
CA CYS A 143 13.32 -5.62 -1.71
C CYS A 143 13.83 -4.87 -0.48
N ARG A 144 13.22 -3.71 -0.19
CA ARG A 144 13.45 -2.96 1.04
C ARG A 144 13.17 -3.83 2.26
N ILE A 145 14.07 -3.76 3.23
CA ILE A 145 13.85 -4.33 4.55
C ILE A 145 13.30 -3.20 5.44
N PRO A 146 12.12 -3.37 6.07
CA PRO A 146 11.57 -2.39 6.99
C PRO A 146 12.46 -2.27 8.23
N SER A 147 12.44 -1.10 8.86
CA SER A 147 13.04 -0.90 10.20
C SER A 147 12.17 -1.57 11.27
N ILE A 148 12.71 -1.73 12.48
CA ILE A 148 11.98 -2.32 13.62
C ILE A 148 10.66 -1.59 13.89
N GLU A 149 10.63 -0.27 13.73
CA GLU A 149 9.42 0.55 13.93
C GLU A 149 8.38 0.35 12.81
N GLU A 150 8.82 -0.08 11.65
CA GLU A 150 8.00 -0.28 10.46
C GLU A 150 7.46 -1.71 10.34
N GLU A 151 8.11 -2.70 10.99
CA GLU A 151 7.80 -4.13 10.83
C GLU A 151 6.31 -4.46 11.00
N GLU A 152 5.65 -3.82 11.98
CA GLU A 152 4.21 -4.04 12.25
C GLU A 152 3.31 -3.59 11.09
N TYR A 153 3.78 -2.65 10.26
CA TYR A 153 3.00 -2.02 9.19
C TYR A 153 3.38 -2.55 7.80
N PHE A 154 4.44 -3.34 7.69
CA PHE A 154 4.87 -3.98 6.43
C PHE A 154 4.42 -5.45 6.41
N LEU A 155 3.63 -5.80 5.37
CA LEU A 155 2.97 -7.11 5.20
C LEU A 155 3.79 -8.03 4.28
#